data_99cc3f02ba0129de896f6eec7ca96e6b
#
_entry.id   99cc3f02ba0129de896f6eec7ca96e6b
#
_cell.length_a   1.000
_cell.length_b   1.000
_cell.length_c   1.000
_cell.angle_alpha   90.00
_cell.angle_beta   90.00
_cell.angle_gamma   90.00
#
_symmetry.space_group_name_H-M   'P 1'
#
loop_
_entity.id
_entity.type
_entity.pdbx_description
1 polymer ?
#
loop_
_entity_poly.entity_id
_entity_poly.type
_entity_poly.pdbx_seq_one_letter_code
_entity_poly.pdbx_strand_id
1 'polypeptide(L)'
;MWPGGPRSGLQAPERKKSSQTVRAKLHDKSLQTRHTPRPMTLTDLLPKLHYPTRLEKLVDGWVHGVALMLFTFAVGAALGLAIWQGGLPMASAVAVYAVCVMTMIGCSMAYNLAENHKRKSLLRRFDHAAIFLMIAGTYTPFTTIRFDGAWAISMTTIIWALAIVGAAGKLFLPNIGKKVWIAFYVGMGWLVVAAMGPMIEGVPLAGLILLAIGGLLYTVGIPFYVAEKLPFRRAIWHGFVMAAAGVHYAAVLTGVVFA
;
A
#
# COMPACT_ATOMS: atom_id res chain seq x y z
N MET A 1 -29.59 -100.54 25.47
CA MET A 1 -30.12 -100.53 24.08
C MET A 1 -29.81 -99.16 23.48
N TRP A 2 -28.96 -99.14 22.52
CA TRP A 2 -28.62 -98.01 21.67
C TRP A 2 -29.64 -97.84 20.58
N PRO A 3 -29.93 -96.67 19.99
CA PRO A 3 -29.22 -96.02 18.89
C PRO A 3 -29.38 -94.53 18.90
N GLY A 4 -28.38 -93.74 18.48
CA GLY A 4 -28.02 -93.47 17.12
C GLY A 4 -28.43 -92.02 16.75
N GLY A 5 -27.56 -90.97 16.85
CA GLY A 5 -27.85 -89.65 16.43
C GLY A 5 -27.07 -89.27 15.17
N PRO A 6 -27.55 -88.36 14.33
CA PRO A 6 -26.90 -88.00 13.08
C PRO A 6 -25.89 -86.75 13.26
N ARG A 7 -24.89 -86.78 12.41
CA ARG A 7 -23.81 -85.83 12.29
C ARG A 7 -24.29 -84.51 11.74
N SER A 8 -23.99 -83.42 12.42
CA SER A 8 -24.12 -82.06 11.90
C SER A 8 -22.85 -81.61 11.15
N GLY A 9 -23.06 -81.16 9.90
CA GLY A 9 -22.02 -80.67 9.02
C GLY A 9 -21.45 -79.29 9.49
N LEU A 10 -20.14 -79.26 9.56
CA LEU A 10 -19.40 -78.04 9.77
C LEU A 10 -19.35 -77.18 8.46
N GLN A 11 -19.99 -76.02 8.47
CA GLN A 11 -19.79 -74.99 7.46
C GLN A 11 -18.51 -74.22 7.77
N ALA A 12 -17.63 -74.21 6.77
CA ALA A 12 -16.39 -73.35 6.85
C ALA A 12 -16.71 -71.86 6.68
N PRO A 13 -16.02 -70.99 7.38
CA PRO A 13 -16.30 -69.50 7.37
C PRO A 13 -15.86 -68.87 6.07
N GLU A 14 -16.75 -68.04 5.48
CA GLU A 14 -16.51 -67.13 4.36
C GLU A 14 -15.48 -65.99 4.71
N ARG A 15 -14.19 -66.30 4.81
CA ARG A 15 -13.12 -65.31 5.11
C ARG A 15 -12.37 -64.78 3.88
N LYS A 16 -12.70 -65.12 2.65
CA LYS A 16 -11.91 -64.74 1.48
C LYS A 16 -12.47 -63.57 0.64
N LYS A 17 -13.71 -63.12 0.82
CA LYS A 17 -14.28 -62.00 0.05
C LYS A 17 -14.01 -60.63 0.61
N SER A 18 -13.77 -60.50 1.92
CA SER A 18 -13.54 -59.22 2.58
C SER A 18 -12.16 -58.59 2.28
N SER A 19 -11.12 -59.40 2.16
CA SER A 19 -9.76 -58.95 1.92
C SER A 19 -9.48 -58.40 0.52
N GLN A 20 -10.18 -58.95 -0.48
CA GLN A 20 -10.06 -58.48 -1.87
C GLN A 20 -10.76 -57.11 -2.08
N THR A 21 -11.93 -56.91 -1.46
CA THR A 21 -12.68 -55.67 -1.56
C THR A 21 -11.99 -54.51 -0.82
N VAL A 22 -11.31 -54.80 0.30
CA VAL A 22 -10.50 -53.78 1.04
C VAL A 22 -9.22 -53.47 0.28
N ARG A 23 -8.55 -54.44 -0.35
CA ARG A 23 -7.37 -54.19 -1.19
C ARG A 23 -7.71 -53.40 -2.46
N ALA A 24 -8.84 -53.69 -3.12
CA ALA A 24 -9.30 -52.90 -4.27
C ALA A 24 -9.63 -51.45 -3.90
N LYS A 25 -10.28 -51.19 -2.75
CA LYS A 25 -10.56 -49.84 -2.26
C LYS A 25 -9.30 -49.08 -1.82
N LEU A 26 -8.28 -49.76 -1.29
CA LEU A 26 -7.00 -49.16 -0.94
C LEU A 26 -6.16 -48.85 -2.20
N HIS A 27 -6.23 -49.69 -3.22
CA HIS A 27 -5.54 -49.45 -4.49
C HIS A 27 -6.18 -48.29 -5.27
N ASP A 28 -7.51 -48.15 -5.23
CA ASP A 28 -8.23 -47.03 -5.86
C ASP A 28 -7.98 -45.71 -5.14
N LYS A 29 -7.90 -45.69 -3.79
CA LYS A 29 -7.50 -44.50 -3.03
C LYS A 29 -6.04 -44.08 -3.26
N SER A 30 -5.12 -45.04 -3.54
CA SER A 30 -3.71 -44.73 -3.84
C SER A 30 -3.49 -44.15 -5.24
N LEU A 31 -4.43 -44.38 -6.17
CA LEU A 31 -4.40 -43.80 -7.51
C LEU A 31 -5.02 -42.40 -7.61
N GLN A 32 -5.91 -42.02 -6.66
CA GLN A 32 -6.56 -40.71 -6.66
C GLN A 32 -5.75 -39.59 -6.03
N THR A 33 -4.58 -39.82 -5.43
CA THR A 33 -3.80 -38.80 -4.73
C THR A 33 -2.44 -38.47 -5.34
N ARG A 34 -2.18 -38.83 -6.58
CA ARG A 34 -1.09 -38.24 -7.33
C ARG A 34 -1.57 -36.99 -8.09
N HIS A 35 -1.96 -35.95 -7.35
CA HIS A 35 -1.89 -34.60 -7.89
C HIS A 35 -0.40 -34.30 -8.16
N THR A 36 0.08 -34.67 -9.34
CA THR A 36 1.31 -34.10 -9.85
C THR A 36 1.07 -32.58 -9.89
N PRO A 37 1.84 -31.76 -9.15
CA PRO A 37 1.67 -30.33 -9.25
C PRO A 37 1.85 -29.95 -10.72
N ARG A 38 0.84 -29.30 -11.29
CA ARG A 38 0.90 -28.80 -12.66
C ARG A 38 2.20 -27.99 -12.79
N PRO A 39 3.06 -28.24 -13.79
CA PRO A 39 4.26 -27.46 -13.96
C PRO A 39 3.90 -26.00 -14.06
N MET A 40 4.49 -25.19 -13.17
CA MET A 40 4.19 -23.76 -13.08
C MET A 40 4.61 -23.09 -14.38
N THR A 41 3.65 -22.57 -15.13
CA THR A 41 3.90 -21.90 -16.39
C THR A 41 4.48 -20.49 -16.15
N LEU A 42 5.14 -19.92 -17.14
CA LEU A 42 5.61 -18.53 -17.09
C LEU A 42 4.45 -17.57 -16.77
N THR A 43 3.25 -17.87 -17.28
CA THR A 43 2.02 -17.11 -17.03
C THR A 43 1.57 -17.15 -15.55
N ASP A 44 1.86 -18.22 -14.84
CA ASP A 44 1.57 -18.34 -13.40
C ASP A 44 2.56 -17.54 -12.55
N LEU A 45 3.76 -17.28 -13.08
CA LEU A 45 4.82 -16.51 -12.41
C LEU A 45 4.71 -15.00 -12.66
N LEU A 46 4.19 -14.58 -13.82
CA LEU A 46 4.12 -13.17 -14.22
C LEU A 46 3.50 -12.26 -13.15
N PRO A 47 2.37 -12.60 -12.49
CA PRO A 47 1.79 -11.76 -11.43
C PRO A 47 2.64 -11.67 -10.17
N LYS A 48 3.60 -12.61 -9.98
CA LYS A 48 4.49 -12.65 -8.81
C LYS A 48 5.77 -11.86 -9.03
N LEU A 49 6.11 -11.56 -10.27
CA LEU A 49 7.28 -10.75 -10.59
C LEU A 49 7.02 -9.28 -10.24
N HIS A 50 8.06 -8.62 -9.71
CA HIS A 50 7.97 -7.20 -9.39
C HIS A 50 7.72 -6.36 -10.65
N TYR A 51 8.49 -6.63 -11.72
CA TYR A 51 8.22 -6.14 -13.07
C TYR A 51 8.23 -7.34 -14.02
N PRO A 52 7.09 -7.66 -14.68
CA PRO A 52 7.03 -8.71 -15.69
C PRO A 52 7.94 -8.45 -16.88
N THR A 53 8.08 -7.19 -17.28
CA THR A 53 8.90 -6.80 -18.44
C THR A 53 9.91 -5.69 -18.10
N ARG A 54 10.98 -5.61 -18.91
CA ARG A 54 11.95 -4.49 -18.83
C ARG A 54 11.28 -3.15 -19.13
N LEU A 55 10.32 -3.14 -20.06
CA LEU A 55 9.60 -1.92 -20.43
C LEU A 55 8.78 -1.37 -19.24
N GLU A 56 8.09 -2.22 -18.49
CA GLU A 56 7.37 -1.79 -17.28
C GLU A 56 8.31 -1.16 -16.24
N LYS A 57 9.50 -1.75 -16.05
CA LYS A 57 10.52 -1.19 -15.16
C LYS A 57 11.02 0.16 -15.64
N LEU A 58 11.26 0.31 -16.96
CA LEU A 58 11.72 1.56 -17.56
C LEU A 58 10.66 2.66 -17.43
N VAL A 59 9.39 2.36 -17.78
CA VAL A 59 8.29 3.33 -17.70
C VAL A 59 8.10 3.80 -16.24
N ASP A 60 8.13 2.89 -15.29
CA ASP A 60 8.02 3.23 -13.86
C ASP A 60 9.24 4.04 -13.38
N GLY A 61 10.43 3.70 -13.87
CA GLY A 61 11.66 4.48 -13.64
C GLY A 61 11.57 5.91 -14.16
N TRP A 62 10.99 6.11 -15.35
CA TRP A 62 10.74 7.45 -15.89
C TRP A 62 9.74 8.23 -15.06
N VAL A 63 8.64 7.60 -14.59
CA VAL A 63 7.67 8.26 -13.70
C VAL A 63 8.37 8.80 -12.45
N HIS A 64 9.22 7.99 -11.80
CA HIS A 64 9.96 8.43 -10.62
C HIS A 64 11.03 9.47 -10.93
N GLY A 65 11.80 9.30 -12.01
CA GLY A 65 12.85 10.22 -12.40
C GLY A 65 12.32 11.61 -12.72
N VAL A 66 11.25 11.69 -13.52
CA VAL A 66 10.58 12.95 -13.86
C VAL A 66 9.98 13.58 -12.61
N ALA A 67 9.30 12.79 -11.75
CA ALA A 67 8.75 13.30 -10.50
C ALA A 67 9.84 13.84 -9.58
N LEU A 68 10.95 13.12 -9.39
CA LEU A 68 12.05 13.55 -8.53
C LEU A 68 12.64 14.88 -9.02
N MET A 69 12.85 15.00 -10.34
CA MET A 69 13.36 16.24 -10.94
C MET A 69 12.38 17.40 -10.71
N LEU A 70 11.11 17.23 -11.07
CA LEU A 70 10.10 18.29 -10.93
C LEU A 70 9.91 18.71 -9.48
N PHE A 71 9.81 17.75 -8.55
CA PHE A 71 9.63 18.06 -7.13
C PHE A 71 10.86 18.68 -6.49
N THR A 72 12.08 18.37 -6.95
CA THR A 72 13.28 19.06 -6.47
C THR A 72 13.23 20.57 -6.72
N PHE A 73 12.84 20.96 -7.93
CA PHE A 73 12.65 22.38 -8.27
C PHE A 73 11.43 22.98 -7.55
N ALA A 74 10.32 22.26 -7.54
CA ALA A 74 9.07 22.71 -6.95
C ALA A 74 9.20 23.00 -5.43
N VAL A 75 9.80 22.07 -4.67
CA VAL A 75 9.97 22.29 -3.22
C VAL A 75 10.98 23.41 -2.91
N GLY A 76 12.03 23.56 -3.74
CA GLY A 76 12.93 24.68 -3.62
C GLY A 76 12.23 26.04 -3.83
N ALA A 77 11.39 26.13 -4.88
CA ALA A 77 10.58 27.32 -5.15
C ALA A 77 9.57 27.58 -4.01
N ALA A 78 8.86 26.53 -3.54
CA ALA A 78 7.92 26.69 -2.44
C ALA A 78 8.58 27.19 -1.15
N LEU A 79 9.79 26.70 -0.82
CA LEU A 79 10.54 27.16 0.34
C LEU A 79 10.95 28.63 0.20
N GLY A 80 11.47 29.04 -0.96
CA GLY A 80 11.80 30.45 -1.22
C GLY A 80 10.58 31.37 -1.10
N LEU A 81 9.45 30.97 -1.67
CA LEU A 81 8.18 31.71 -1.58
C LEU A 81 7.67 31.74 -0.13
N ALA A 82 7.75 30.65 0.61
CA ALA A 82 7.31 30.59 2.00
C ALA A 82 8.15 31.51 2.92
N ILE A 83 9.46 31.58 2.68
CA ILE A 83 10.34 32.54 3.40
C ILE A 83 9.92 33.98 3.09
N TRP A 84 9.67 34.27 1.83
CA TRP A 84 9.30 35.61 1.38
C TRP A 84 7.93 36.07 1.90
N GLN A 85 6.92 35.17 1.87
CA GLN A 85 5.53 35.49 2.24
C GLN A 85 5.26 35.46 3.76
N GLY A 86 5.80 34.46 4.47
CA GLY A 86 5.45 34.21 5.88
C GLY A 86 6.66 33.96 6.79
N GLY A 87 7.87 34.20 6.32
CA GLY A 87 9.09 34.07 7.11
C GLY A 87 9.35 32.63 7.58
N LEU A 88 10.09 32.53 8.71
CA LEU A 88 10.52 31.22 9.24
C LEU A 88 9.37 30.28 9.65
N PRO A 89 8.26 30.74 10.26
CA PRO A 89 7.16 29.84 10.63
C PRO A 89 6.57 29.13 9.40
N MET A 90 6.23 29.86 8.34
CA MET A 90 5.69 29.27 7.11
C MET A 90 6.73 28.40 6.40
N ALA A 91 7.98 28.87 6.32
CA ALA A 91 9.07 28.12 5.72
C ALA A 91 9.32 26.78 6.45
N SER A 92 9.24 26.74 7.78
CA SER A 92 9.41 25.50 8.55
C SER A 92 8.29 24.49 8.26
N ALA A 93 7.05 24.94 8.17
CA ALA A 93 5.91 24.09 7.83
C ALA A 93 6.04 23.52 6.41
N VAL A 94 6.41 24.36 5.43
CA VAL A 94 6.65 23.93 4.04
C VAL A 94 7.89 23.03 3.95
N ALA A 95 8.93 23.25 4.77
CA ALA A 95 10.11 22.37 4.82
C ALA A 95 9.76 20.96 5.29
N VAL A 96 8.90 20.81 6.30
CA VAL A 96 8.40 19.49 6.74
C VAL A 96 7.68 18.79 5.59
N TYR A 97 6.78 19.49 4.89
CA TYR A 97 6.12 18.94 3.70
C TYR A 97 7.14 18.53 2.63
N ALA A 98 8.10 19.40 2.31
CA ALA A 98 9.13 19.15 1.30
C ALA A 98 9.97 17.90 1.62
N VAL A 99 10.44 17.77 2.85
CA VAL A 99 11.20 16.59 3.31
C VAL A 99 10.36 15.33 3.18
N CYS A 100 9.08 15.36 3.56
CA CYS A 100 8.20 14.20 3.51
C CYS A 100 7.92 13.75 2.06
N VAL A 101 7.63 14.69 1.14
CA VAL A 101 7.39 14.34 -0.27
C VAL A 101 8.65 13.80 -0.94
N MET A 102 9.81 14.42 -0.70
CA MET A 102 11.08 13.93 -1.25
C MET A 102 11.47 12.57 -0.69
N THR A 103 11.22 12.33 0.60
CA THR A 103 11.42 11.02 1.24
C THR A 103 10.53 9.95 0.61
N MET A 104 9.25 10.26 0.37
CA MET A 104 8.33 9.32 -0.29
C MET A 104 8.80 8.97 -1.70
N ILE A 105 9.11 9.96 -2.52
CA ILE A 105 9.57 9.72 -3.92
C ILE A 105 10.88 8.94 -3.91
N GLY A 106 11.85 9.32 -3.07
CA GLY A 106 13.15 8.68 -2.96
C GLY A 106 13.07 7.23 -2.48
N CYS A 107 12.30 6.94 -1.43
CA CYS A 107 12.08 5.58 -0.94
C CYS A 107 11.36 4.71 -1.97
N SER A 108 10.37 5.26 -2.67
CA SER A 108 9.64 4.55 -3.72
C SER A 108 10.55 4.22 -4.90
N MET A 109 11.31 5.19 -5.38
CA MET A 109 12.30 4.99 -6.43
C MET A 109 13.34 3.93 -6.04
N ALA A 110 13.92 4.05 -4.83
CA ALA A 110 14.91 3.10 -4.33
C ALA A 110 14.37 1.68 -4.26
N TYR A 111 13.14 1.49 -3.77
CA TYR A 111 12.50 0.16 -3.71
C TYR A 111 12.19 -0.40 -5.09
N ASN A 112 11.57 0.40 -5.95
CA ASN A 112 11.04 -0.09 -7.21
C ASN A 112 12.14 -0.39 -8.22
N LEU A 113 13.25 0.37 -8.23
CA LEU A 113 14.38 0.16 -9.12
C LEU A 113 15.44 -0.79 -8.57
N ALA A 114 15.38 -1.18 -7.28
CA ALA A 114 16.36 -2.08 -6.67
C ALA A 114 16.38 -3.46 -7.34
N GLU A 115 17.60 -3.94 -7.64
CA GLU A 115 17.83 -5.28 -8.21
C GLU A 115 18.19 -6.31 -7.13
N ASN A 116 18.82 -5.86 -6.05
CA ASN A 116 19.28 -6.74 -4.98
C ASN A 116 18.09 -7.24 -4.13
N HIS A 117 17.79 -8.53 -4.24
CA HIS A 117 16.69 -9.19 -3.52
C HIS A 117 16.79 -9.07 -1.99
N LYS A 118 18.00 -9.10 -1.41
CA LYS A 118 18.20 -9.00 0.05
C LYS A 118 17.78 -7.62 0.58
N ARG A 119 18.13 -6.54 -0.13
CA ARG A 119 17.78 -5.16 0.25
C ARG A 119 16.34 -4.81 -0.08
N LYS A 120 15.74 -5.46 -1.08
CA LYS A 120 14.40 -5.14 -1.59
C LYS A 120 13.31 -5.27 -0.53
N SER A 121 13.39 -6.25 0.36
CA SER A 121 12.43 -6.40 1.47
C SER A 121 12.47 -5.21 2.44
N LEU A 122 13.66 -4.73 2.77
CA LEU A 122 13.85 -3.57 3.64
C LEU A 122 13.39 -2.29 2.94
N LEU A 123 13.80 -2.07 1.70
CA LEU A 123 13.40 -0.90 0.91
C LEU A 123 11.87 -0.82 0.75
N ARG A 124 11.18 -1.97 0.59
CA ARG A 124 9.72 -2.01 0.57
C ARG A 124 9.09 -1.52 1.87
N ARG A 125 9.71 -1.78 3.02
CA ARG A 125 9.20 -1.28 4.31
C ARG A 125 9.33 0.23 4.39
N PHE A 126 10.46 0.78 3.97
CA PHE A 126 10.68 2.23 3.92
C PHE A 126 9.76 2.93 2.91
N ASP A 127 9.61 2.39 1.69
CA ASP A 127 8.67 2.88 0.69
C ASP A 127 7.24 3.01 1.26
N HIS A 128 6.76 1.94 1.91
CA HIS A 128 5.43 1.97 2.51
C HIS A 128 5.34 2.83 3.80
N ALA A 129 6.41 2.94 4.58
CA ALA A 129 6.43 3.80 5.77
C ALA A 129 6.43 5.29 5.38
N ALA A 130 7.12 5.64 4.30
CA ALA A 130 7.19 7.00 3.78
C ALA A 130 5.82 7.56 3.34
N ILE A 131 4.85 6.70 2.98
CA ILE A 131 3.48 7.14 2.67
C ILE A 131 2.83 7.79 3.90
N PHE A 132 3.01 7.24 5.09
CA PHE A 132 2.49 7.82 6.34
C PHE A 132 3.10 9.18 6.62
N LEU A 133 4.41 9.31 6.42
CA LEU A 133 5.12 10.59 6.58
C LEU A 133 4.64 11.61 5.55
N MET A 134 4.43 11.19 4.30
CA MET A 134 3.90 12.07 3.25
C MET A 134 2.51 12.61 3.59
N ILE A 135 1.60 11.76 4.11
CA ILE A 135 0.26 12.19 4.54
C ILE A 135 0.40 13.26 5.64
N ALA A 136 1.13 12.98 6.73
CA ALA A 136 1.31 13.93 7.82
C ALA A 136 2.03 15.22 7.37
N GLY A 137 3.04 15.08 6.52
CA GLY A 137 3.74 16.21 5.91
C GLY A 137 2.83 17.13 5.11
N THR A 138 1.86 16.55 4.37
CA THR A 138 0.87 17.34 3.61
C THR A 138 -0.09 18.10 4.53
N TYR A 139 -0.49 17.52 5.67
CA TYR A 139 -1.33 18.21 6.66
C TYR A 139 -0.60 19.37 7.33
N THR A 140 0.71 19.25 7.56
CA THR A 140 1.49 20.18 8.41
C THR A 140 1.33 21.65 8.03
N PRO A 141 1.49 22.09 6.76
CA PRO A 141 1.33 23.51 6.41
C PRO A 141 -0.06 24.05 6.73
N PHE A 142 -1.12 23.26 6.53
CA PHE A 142 -2.49 23.66 6.81
C PHE A 142 -2.77 23.74 8.31
N THR A 143 -2.40 22.70 9.06
CA THR A 143 -2.72 22.62 10.49
C THR A 143 -1.89 23.56 11.35
N THR A 144 -0.68 23.96 10.90
CA THR A 144 0.21 24.86 11.67
C THR A 144 0.11 26.31 11.26
N ILE A 145 -0.36 26.63 10.04
CA ILE A 145 -0.41 27.99 9.51
C ILE A 145 -1.85 28.51 9.35
N ARG A 146 -2.81 27.61 9.13
CA ARG A 146 -4.21 27.98 8.82
C ARG A 146 -5.20 27.65 9.92
N PHE A 147 -4.82 26.79 10.86
CA PHE A 147 -5.66 26.47 12.01
C PHE A 147 -5.18 27.25 13.22
N ASP A 148 -6.09 27.57 14.12
CA ASP A 148 -5.83 28.25 15.38
C ASP A 148 -6.19 27.38 16.60
N GLY A 149 -5.60 27.74 17.74
CA GLY A 149 -5.94 27.21 19.05
C GLY A 149 -5.88 25.68 19.14
N ALA A 150 -6.94 25.10 19.68
CA ALA A 150 -7.01 23.65 19.92
C ALA A 150 -7.00 22.83 18.62
N TRP A 151 -7.54 23.33 17.51
CA TRP A 151 -7.54 22.64 16.24
C TRP A 151 -6.13 22.49 15.64
N ALA A 152 -5.31 23.52 15.72
CA ALA A 152 -3.92 23.47 15.26
C ALA A 152 -3.13 22.39 16.01
N ILE A 153 -3.23 22.38 17.33
CA ILE A 153 -2.49 21.45 18.19
C ILE A 153 -3.03 20.02 18.02
N SER A 154 -4.36 19.82 18.13
CA SER A 154 -4.94 18.48 18.11
C SER A 154 -4.76 17.78 16.75
N MET A 155 -5.08 18.47 15.65
CA MET A 155 -4.94 17.86 14.31
C MET A 155 -3.49 17.54 13.96
N THR A 156 -2.55 18.48 14.26
CA THR A 156 -1.12 18.21 14.04
C THR A 156 -0.65 17.03 14.88
N THR A 157 -1.02 16.99 16.17
CA THR A 157 -0.61 15.89 17.07
C THR A 157 -1.20 14.56 16.61
N ILE A 158 -2.49 14.51 16.31
CA ILE A 158 -3.17 13.27 15.90
C ILE A 158 -2.57 12.74 14.60
N ILE A 159 -2.41 13.59 13.57
CA ILE A 159 -1.93 13.11 12.27
C ILE A 159 -0.48 12.60 12.35
N TRP A 160 0.39 13.26 13.13
CA TRP A 160 1.76 12.80 13.33
C TRP A 160 1.85 11.56 14.22
N ALA A 161 1.02 11.44 15.27
CA ALA A 161 0.94 10.23 16.07
C ALA A 161 0.53 9.02 15.21
N LEU A 162 -0.51 9.16 14.38
CA LEU A 162 -0.95 8.12 13.44
C LEU A 162 0.14 7.80 12.41
N ALA A 163 0.86 8.81 11.91
CA ALA A 163 1.95 8.60 10.96
C ALA A 163 3.11 7.82 11.58
N ILE A 164 3.51 8.15 12.82
CA ILE A 164 4.58 7.44 13.53
C ILE A 164 4.16 6.00 13.81
N VAL A 165 2.94 5.76 14.30
CA VAL A 165 2.40 4.41 14.54
C VAL A 165 2.34 3.61 13.25
N GLY A 166 1.84 4.20 12.17
CA GLY A 166 1.75 3.56 10.86
C GLY A 166 3.12 3.22 10.26
N ALA A 167 4.05 4.17 10.30
CA ALA A 167 5.41 3.99 9.81
C ALA A 167 6.17 2.92 10.62
N ALA A 168 6.11 2.99 11.96
CA ALA A 168 6.68 1.98 12.84
C ALA A 168 6.05 0.60 12.60
N GLY A 169 4.73 0.54 12.45
CA GLY A 169 4.03 -0.70 12.10
C GLY A 169 4.52 -1.30 10.79
N LYS A 170 4.77 -0.49 9.76
CA LYS A 170 5.35 -0.96 8.49
C LYS A 170 6.77 -1.49 8.62
N LEU A 171 7.57 -0.86 9.46
CA LEU A 171 8.96 -1.26 9.67
C LEU A 171 9.06 -2.56 10.49
N PHE A 172 8.26 -2.70 11.54
CA PHE A 172 8.42 -3.75 12.55
C PHE A 172 7.36 -4.86 12.49
N LEU A 173 6.17 -4.63 11.88
CA LEU A 173 5.07 -5.58 11.81
C LEU A 173 4.76 -6.01 10.35
N PRO A 174 5.64 -6.77 9.68
CA PRO A 174 5.52 -7.08 8.26
C PRO A 174 4.32 -7.98 7.90
N ASN A 175 3.75 -8.67 8.87
CA ASN A 175 2.71 -9.70 8.66
C ASN A 175 1.27 -9.14 8.64
N ILE A 176 1.09 -7.85 8.88
CA ILE A 176 -0.24 -7.22 8.79
C ILE A 176 -0.68 -7.16 7.33
N GLY A 177 -1.92 -7.59 7.07
CA GLY A 177 -2.48 -7.73 5.73
C GLY A 177 -2.54 -6.41 4.93
N LYS A 178 -2.38 -6.51 3.60
CA LYS A 178 -2.40 -5.37 2.66
C LYS A 178 -3.66 -4.49 2.82
N LYS A 179 -4.84 -5.11 3.01
CA LYS A 179 -6.12 -4.38 3.15
C LYS A 179 -6.15 -3.45 4.36
N VAL A 180 -5.60 -3.88 5.50
CA VAL A 180 -5.51 -3.08 6.74
C VAL A 180 -4.68 -1.82 6.50
N TRP A 181 -3.54 -1.96 5.83
CA TRP A 181 -2.68 -0.83 5.52
C TRP A 181 -3.33 0.16 4.55
N ILE A 182 -4.04 -0.34 3.53
CA ILE A 182 -4.78 0.53 2.60
C ILE A 182 -5.86 1.30 3.37
N ALA A 183 -6.64 0.63 4.23
CA ALA A 183 -7.67 1.29 5.03
C ALA A 183 -7.05 2.36 5.96
N PHE A 184 -5.86 2.10 6.51
CA PHE A 184 -5.18 3.07 7.37
C PHE A 184 -4.70 4.30 6.57
N TYR A 185 -4.09 4.12 5.39
CA TYR A 185 -3.72 5.24 4.51
C TYR A 185 -4.92 6.09 4.11
N VAL A 186 -6.01 5.44 3.69
CA VAL A 186 -7.24 6.13 3.29
C VAL A 186 -7.84 6.87 4.48
N GLY A 187 -7.97 6.22 5.64
CA GLY A 187 -8.50 6.85 6.86
C GLY A 187 -7.70 8.08 7.27
N MET A 188 -6.36 8.01 7.25
CA MET A 188 -5.52 9.17 7.52
C MET A 188 -5.67 10.26 6.45
N GLY A 189 -5.71 9.89 5.16
CA GLY A 189 -5.85 10.86 4.06
C GLY A 189 -7.15 11.64 4.13
N TRP A 190 -8.25 11.02 4.57
CA TRP A 190 -9.57 11.64 4.71
C TRP A 190 -9.88 12.16 6.11
N LEU A 191 -8.91 12.11 7.04
CA LEU A 191 -9.09 12.67 8.40
C LEU A 191 -9.43 14.17 8.38
N VAL A 192 -9.04 14.88 7.31
CA VAL A 192 -9.39 16.30 7.09
C VAL A 192 -10.89 16.58 7.16
N VAL A 193 -11.75 15.59 6.84
CA VAL A 193 -13.20 15.72 6.93
C VAL A 193 -13.66 15.99 8.39
N ALA A 194 -12.92 15.46 9.39
CA ALA A 194 -13.21 15.76 10.80
C ALA A 194 -12.88 17.22 11.18
N ALA A 195 -12.03 17.89 10.42
CA ALA A 195 -11.63 19.28 10.62
C ALA A 195 -12.22 20.21 9.53
N MET A 196 -13.37 19.85 8.94
CA MET A 196 -13.94 20.62 7.84
C MET A 196 -14.31 22.07 8.24
N GLY A 197 -14.74 22.31 9.49
CA GLY A 197 -15.00 23.66 10.00
C GLY A 197 -13.77 24.56 9.87
N PRO A 198 -12.67 24.30 10.62
CA PRO A 198 -11.45 25.10 10.52
C PRO A 198 -10.83 25.11 9.11
N MET A 199 -11.04 24.05 8.29
CA MET A 199 -10.59 24.07 6.90
C MET A 199 -11.33 25.11 6.06
N ILE A 200 -12.65 25.19 6.16
CA ILE A 200 -13.47 26.15 5.41
C ILE A 200 -13.20 27.59 5.86
N GLU A 201 -12.96 27.79 7.16
CA GLU A 201 -12.67 29.10 7.73
C GLU A 201 -11.26 29.61 7.41
N GLY A 202 -10.26 28.71 7.45
CA GLY A 202 -8.85 29.07 7.36
C GLY A 202 -8.21 28.92 5.97
N VAL A 203 -8.82 28.16 5.04
CA VAL A 203 -8.21 27.83 3.75
C VAL A 203 -9.06 28.36 2.60
N PRO A 204 -8.49 29.13 1.66
CA PRO A 204 -9.19 29.57 0.46
C PRO A 204 -9.83 28.42 -0.34
N LEU A 205 -10.97 28.67 -0.94
CA LEU A 205 -11.74 27.68 -1.69
C LEU A 205 -10.89 26.94 -2.76
N ALA A 206 -10.00 27.65 -3.44
CA ALA A 206 -9.09 27.04 -4.41
C ALA A 206 -8.20 25.96 -3.78
N GLY A 207 -7.66 26.21 -2.58
CA GLY A 207 -6.87 25.25 -1.82
C GLY A 207 -7.70 24.03 -1.40
N LEU A 208 -8.94 24.25 -0.95
CA LEU A 208 -9.86 23.16 -0.58
C LEU A 208 -10.19 22.26 -1.77
N ILE A 209 -10.50 22.87 -2.93
CA ILE A 209 -10.78 22.14 -4.17
C ILE A 209 -9.57 21.28 -4.57
N LEU A 210 -8.37 21.86 -4.54
CA LEU A 210 -7.14 21.13 -4.88
C LEU A 210 -6.86 19.98 -3.89
N LEU A 211 -7.08 20.18 -2.58
CA LEU A 211 -6.98 19.11 -1.59
C LEU A 211 -7.94 17.96 -1.90
N ALA A 212 -9.21 18.28 -2.22
CA ALA A 212 -10.21 17.28 -2.58
C ALA A 212 -9.82 16.52 -3.86
N ILE A 213 -9.36 17.21 -4.90
CA ILE A 213 -8.91 16.58 -6.15
C ILE A 213 -7.71 15.66 -5.88
N GLY A 214 -6.73 16.11 -5.12
CA GLY A 214 -5.56 15.29 -4.77
C GLY A 214 -5.94 14.04 -3.98
N GLY A 215 -6.82 14.16 -2.97
CA GLY A 215 -7.35 13.04 -2.20
C GLY A 215 -8.13 12.04 -3.07
N LEU A 216 -8.92 12.53 -4.03
CA LEU A 216 -9.61 11.69 -5.01
C LEU A 216 -8.63 10.97 -5.94
N LEU A 217 -7.59 11.63 -6.44
CA LEU A 217 -6.56 11.00 -7.28
C LEU A 217 -5.84 9.86 -6.54
N TYR A 218 -5.46 10.05 -5.28
CA TYR A 218 -4.90 8.96 -4.46
C TYR A 218 -5.88 7.80 -4.33
N THR A 219 -7.16 8.09 -4.05
CA THR A 219 -8.20 7.08 -3.85
C THR A 219 -8.49 6.30 -5.15
N VAL A 220 -8.65 7.00 -6.27
CA VAL A 220 -8.86 6.40 -7.61
C VAL A 220 -7.65 5.58 -8.06
N GLY A 221 -6.44 5.91 -7.62
CA GLY A 221 -5.24 5.12 -7.89
C GLY A 221 -5.25 3.73 -7.24
N ILE A 222 -5.92 3.54 -6.09
CA ILE A 222 -5.91 2.28 -5.33
C ILE A 222 -6.35 1.05 -6.13
N PRO A 223 -7.43 1.06 -6.92
CA PRO A 223 -7.79 -0.05 -7.79
C PRO A 223 -6.63 -0.54 -8.66
N PHE A 224 -5.85 0.38 -9.25
CA PHE A 224 -4.69 0.02 -10.08
C PHE A 224 -3.57 -0.60 -9.23
N TYR A 225 -3.35 -0.11 -8.01
CA TYR A 225 -2.39 -0.71 -7.07
C TYR A 225 -2.75 -2.16 -6.70
N VAL A 226 -4.04 -2.51 -6.59
CA VAL A 226 -4.48 -3.85 -6.22
C VAL A 226 -4.70 -4.79 -7.42
N ALA A 227 -4.81 -4.28 -8.64
CA ALA A 227 -5.07 -5.02 -9.87
C ALA A 227 -3.82 -5.80 -10.34
N GLU A 228 -3.53 -6.97 -9.73
CA GLU A 228 -2.27 -7.71 -9.92
C GLU A 228 -2.00 -8.15 -11.37
N LYS A 229 -3.02 -8.31 -12.19
CA LYS A 229 -2.92 -8.75 -13.59
C LYS A 229 -2.81 -7.61 -14.61
N LEU A 230 -2.94 -6.35 -14.16
CA LEU A 230 -2.92 -5.20 -15.05
C LEU A 230 -1.49 -4.92 -15.54
N PRO A 231 -1.24 -4.84 -16.87
CA PRO A 231 0.04 -4.37 -17.41
C PRO A 231 0.35 -2.95 -16.92
N PHE A 232 1.62 -2.65 -16.72
CA PHE A 232 2.11 -1.34 -16.24
C PHE A 232 1.47 -0.86 -14.93
N ARG A 233 0.81 -1.73 -14.15
CA ARG A 233 0.05 -1.35 -12.94
C ARG A 233 0.83 -0.47 -11.97
N ARG A 234 2.17 -0.71 -11.83
CA ARG A 234 3.02 0.08 -10.94
C ARG A 234 3.23 1.48 -11.46
N ALA A 235 3.59 1.61 -12.72
CA ALA A 235 3.76 2.92 -13.36
C ALA A 235 2.45 3.71 -13.33
N ILE A 236 1.30 3.06 -13.57
CA ILE A 236 -0.02 3.69 -13.48
C ILE A 236 -0.28 4.15 -12.04
N TRP A 237 -0.07 3.29 -11.06
CA TRP A 237 -0.23 3.63 -9.64
C TRP A 237 0.66 4.81 -9.23
N HIS A 238 1.96 4.74 -9.56
CA HIS A 238 2.89 5.83 -9.24
C HIS A 238 2.55 7.11 -10.01
N GLY A 239 2.04 7.01 -11.23
CA GLY A 239 1.50 8.15 -11.97
C GLY A 239 0.38 8.85 -11.21
N PHE A 240 -0.59 8.12 -10.67
CA PHE A 240 -1.65 8.67 -9.80
C PHE A 240 -1.08 9.31 -8.54
N VAL A 241 -0.11 8.65 -7.88
CA VAL A 241 0.54 9.17 -6.67
C VAL A 241 1.27 10.48 -6.95
N MET A 242 2.03 10.56 -8.05
CA MET A 242 2.78 11.76 -8.41
C MET A 242 1.87 12.91 -8.86
N ALA A 243 0.80 12.59 -9.61
CA ALA A 243 -0.23 13.58 -9.99
C ALA A 243 -0.94 14.13 -8.75
N ALA A 244 -1.36 13.26 -7.81
CA ALA A 244 -1.98 13.67 -6.56
C ALA A 244 -1.04 14.54 -5.71
N ALA A 245 0.23 14.14 -5.59
CA ALA A 245 1.25 14.92 -4.89
C ALA A 245 1.45 16.30 -5.55
N GLY A 246 1.44 16.38 -6.88
CA GLY A 246 1.51 17.66 -7.62
C GLY A 246 0.32 18.55 -7.37
N VAL A 247 -0.89 17.98 -7.32
CA VAL A 247 -2.12 18.74 -6.98
C VAL A 247 -2.08 19.20 -5.51
N HIS A 248 -1.60 18.36 -4.57
CA HIS A 248 -1.42 18.78 -3.19
C HIS A 248 -0.31 19.83 -3.03
N TYR A 249 0.75 19.78 -3.85
CA TYR A 249 1.73 20.86 -3.90
C TYR A 249 1.07 22.19 -4.29
N ALA A 250 0.25 22.19 -5.33
CA ALA A 250 -0.52 23.37 -5.73
C ALA A 250 -1.48 23.82 -4.61
N ALA A 251 -2.10 22.86 -3.87
CA ALA A 251 -2.92 23.20 -2.70
C ALA A 251 -2.13 23.87 -1.59
N VAL A 252 -0.90 23.44 -1.31
CA VAL A 252 -0.02 24.09 -0.33
C VAL A 252 0.34 25.51 -0.76
N LEU A 253 0.63 25.71 -2.05
CA LEU A 253 0.91 27.06 -2.56
C LEU A 253 -0.32 27.97 -2.45
N THR A 254 -1.47 27.54 -2.97
CA THR A 254 -2.69 28.38 -3.03
C THR A 254 -3.41 28.51 -1.70
N GLY A 255 -3.36 27.46 -0.86
CA GLY A 255 -4.05 27.39 0.41
C GLY A 255 -3.23 27.87 1.59
N VAL A 256 -1.89 27.94 1.49
CA VAL A 256 -1.02 28.32 2.60
C VAL A 256 -0.07 29.46 2.22
N VAL A 257 0.72 29.30 1.15
CA VAL A 257 1.80 30.24 0.85
C VAL A 257 1.26 31.58 0.31
N PHE A 258 0.27 31.55 -0.56
CA PHE A 258 -0.33 32.74 -1.19
C PHE A 258 -1.68 33.17 -0.58
N ALA A 259 -2.11 32.54 0.48
CA ALA A 259 -3.42 32.82 1.10
C ALA A 259 -3.39 33.77 2.28
#